data_1d00fc5036c8551655435effc5540850
#
_entry.id   1d00fc5036c8551655435effc5540850
#
_cell.length_a   1.000
_cell.length_b   1.000
_cell.length_c   1.000
_cell.angle_alpha   90.00
_cell.angle_beta   90.00
_cell.angle_gamma   90.00
#
_symmetry.space_group_name_H-M   'P 1'
#
loop_
_entity.id
_entity.type
_entity.pdbx_description
1 polymer ?
#
loop_
_entity_poly.entity_id
_entity_poly.type
_entity_poly.pdbx_seq_one_letter_code
_entity_poly.pdbx_strand_id
1 'polypeptide(L)'
;MFSVASFFAGVGGIDLGFEETGAFRTVYANEFDSYASETFELNYPEVKVDQRDIHMVPVEDVPKTDVIIGGFPCQAFSIAGYRQGFEDKKGRGELFFELMRMVEANKPRVALFENVKNLVGHDNGNTFRVICEQLDLLGYHYTYQVLNAMNYGNMAQNRERIYIVAFKDEEDLNKFHWPLSIPLTTTVKDIIDFEGKVDDKYYYTEGKYKGDIYKLLVEATKDEDINHPAIYQWRRKYVRQNKSGVVPTLTANQGEGGHNVCIVKTKYGLRKMTPRECFNTQGFPKDYKLPKQSDARLYKQAGNSVCVPVINRIAESILEAIK
;
A
#
# COMPACT_ATOMS: atom_id res chain seq x y z
N MET A 1 22.79 -5.67 -10.48
CA MET A 1 21.53 -4.98 -10.07
C MET A 1 20.41 -5.77 -10.70
N PHE A 2 19.46 -6.26 -9.91
CA PHE A 2 18.35 -7.06 -10.39
C PHE A 2 17.27 -6.16 -10.97
N SER A 3 16.71 -6.56 -12.11
CA SER A 3 15.64 -5.84 -12.81
C SER A 3 14.27 -6.20 -12.23
N VAL A 4 13.39 -5.19 -12.11
CA VAL A 4 12.04 -5.33 -11.56
C VAL A 4 10.99 -4.90 -12.57
N ALA A 5 9.95 -5.72 -12.77
CA ALA A 5 8.72 -5.32 -13.42
C ALA A 5 7.61 -5.18 -12.37
N SER A 6 6.98 -4.02 -12.34
CA SER A 6 5.96 -3.64 -11.36
C SER A 6 4.57 -3.61 -11.99
N PHE A 7 3.63 -4.34 -11.42
CA PHE A 7 2.23 -4.36 -11.85
C PHE A 7 1.33 -3.81 -10.74
N PHE A 8 0.27 -3.10 -11.15
CA PHE A 8 -0.53 -2.32 -10.21
C PHE A 8 0.35 -1.39 -9.39
N ALA A 9 1.31 -0.74 -10.08
CA ALA A 9 2.44 -0.04 -9.48
C ALA A 9 2.02 1.11 -8.56
N GLY A 10 0.80 1.64 -8.74
CA GLY A 10 0.30 2.75 -7.96
C GLY A 10 1.23 3.94 -8.05
N VAL A 11 1.70 4.39 -6.91
CA VAL A 11 2.69 5.48 -6.80
C VAL A 11 4.12 4.96 -6.55
N GLY A 12 4.41 3.70 -6.86
CA GLY A 12 5.76 3.17 -6.73
C GLY A 12 6.21 2.85 -5.30
N GLY A 13 5.27 2.52 -4.40
CA GLY A 13 5.63 2.24 -3.01
C GLY A 13 6.38 0.91 -2.83
N ILE A 14 6.01 -0.14 -3.58
CA ILE A 14 6.76 -1.41 -3.56
C ILE A 14 8.10 -1.21 -4.25
N ASP A 15 8.10 -0.53 -5.39
CA ASP A 15 9.29 -0.17 -6.16
C ASP A 15 10.33 0.54 -5.30
N LEU A 16 9.90 1.56 -4.55
CA LEU A 16 10.75 2.33 -3.66
C LEU A 16 11.43 1.45 -2.61
N GLY A 17 10.65 0.57 -1.95
CA GLY A 17 11.21 -0.33 -0.95
C GLY A 17 12.25 -1.29 -1.52
N PHE A 18 12.11 -1.75 -2.77
CA PHE A 18 13.11 -2.55 -3.45
C PHE A 18 14.35 -1.72 -3.82
N GLU A 19 14.17 -0.54 -4.41
CA GLU A 19 15.28 0.31 -4.87
C GLU A 19 16.12 0.87 -3.71
N GLU A 20 15.52 1.11 -2.54
CA GLU A 20 16.25 1.54 -1.33
C GLU A 20 17.30 0.53 -0.86
N THR A 21 17.23 -0.75 -1.25
CA THR A 21 18.30 -1.73 -1.01
C THR A 21 19.57 -1.46 -1.82
N GLY A 22 19.49 -0.65 -2.87
CA GLY A 22 20.57 -0.39 -3.82
C GLY A 22 20.89 -1.56 -4.77
N ALA A 23 20.14 -2.66 -4.71
CA ALA A 23 20.40 -3.88 -5.50
C ALA A 23 19.36 -4.14 -6.59
N PHE A 24 18.18 -3.53 -6.49
CA PHE A 24 17.09 -3.68 -7.45
C PHE A 24 16.85 -2.37 -8.20
N ARG A 25 16.32 -2.48 -9.42
CA ARG A 25 15.91 -1.34 -10.24
C ARG A 25 14.63 -1.67 -11.00
N THR A 26 13.64 -0.84 -10.89
CA THR A 26 12.41 -0.92 -11.70
C THR A 26 12.73 -0.51 -13.14
N VAL A 27 12.39 -1.37 -14.09
CA VAL A 27 12.59 -1.16 -15.53
C VAL A 27 11.29 -1.14 -16.33
N TYR A 28 10.20 -1.59 -15.71
CA TYR A 28 8.86 -1.59 -16.27
C TYR A 28 7.83 -1.39 -15.16
N ALA A 29 6.81 -0.59 -15.43
CA ALA A 29 5.67 -0.41 -14.54
C ALA A 29 4.37 -0.38 -15.33
N ASN A 30 3.34 -1.06 -14.83
CA ASN A 30 1.97 -1.00 -15.34
C ASN A 30 1.03 -0.47 -14.25
N GLU A 31 0.31 0.62 -14.56
CA GLU A 31 -0.67 1.24 -13.67
C GLU A 31 -1.77 1.90 -14.50
N PHE A 32 -3.01 1.47 -14.31
CA PHE A 32 -4.16 1.95 -15.09
C PHE A 32 -4.66 3.34 -14.67
N ASP A 33 -4.50 3.71 -13.38
CA ASP A 33 -4.90 5.04 -12.87
C ASP A 33 -3.88 6.10 -13.31
N SER A 34 -4.24 6.91 -14.30
CA SER A 34 -3.37 7.95 -14.86
C SER A 34 -2.84 8.95 -13.83
N TYR A 35 -3.57 9.18 -12.73
CA TYR A 35 -3.11 10.07 -11.64
C TYR A 35 -2.07 9.41 -10.76
N ALA A 36 -2.16 8.11 -10.54
CA ALA A 36 -1.12 7.36 -9.86
C ALA A 36 0.13 7.26 -10.74
N SER A 37 -0.06 7.00 -12.04
CA SER A 37 1.03 6.97 -13.03
C SER A 37 1.80 8.29 -13.09
N GLU A 38 1.12 9.45 -13.07
CA GLU A 38 1.77 10.76 -13.01
C GLU A 38 2.65 10.90 -11.76
N THR A 39 2.18 10.43 -10.61
CA THR A 39 2.97 10.44 -9.37
C THR A 39 4.16 9.50 -9.46
N PHE A 40 3.97 8.32 -10.05
CA PHE A 40 5.04 7.35 -10.29
C PHE A 40 6.13 7.95 -11.18
N GLU A 41 5.79 8.39 -12.39
CA GLU A 41 6.75 8.94 -13.38
C GLU A 41 7.51 10.18 -12.86
N LEU A 42 6.89 10.97 -11.97
CA LEU A 42 7.55 12.12 -11.35
C LEU A 42 8.73 11.73 -10.45
N ASN A 43 8.69 10.49 -9.89
CA ASN A 43 9.72 9.96 -9.00
C ASN A 43 10.62 8.93 -9.68
N TYR A 44 10.16 8.33 -10.77
CA TYR A 44 10.88 7.36 -11.59
C TYR A 44 10.98 7.83 -13.05
N PRO A 45 11.71 8.92 -13.32
CA PRO A 45 11.71 9.57 -14.64
C PRO A 45 12.29 8.70 -15.77
N GLU A 46 13.05 7.65 -15.42
CA GLU A 46 13.60 6.68 -16.35
C GLU A 46 12.61 5.57 -16.76
N VAL A 47 11.47 5.46 -16.04
CA VAL A 47 10.46 4.42 -16.26
C VAL A 47 9.18 5.09 -16.76
N LYS A 48 8.84 4.82 -18.03
CA LYS A 48 7.55 5.21 -18.57
C LYS A 48 6.51 4.18 -18.15
N VAL A 49 5.44 4.62 -17.48
CA VAL A 49 4.37 3.75 -17.03
C VAL A 49 3.49 3.31 -18.20
N ASP A 50 3.27 2.02 -18.33
CA ASP A 50 2.26 1.47 -19.22
C ASP A 50 0.88 1.64 -18.57
N GLN A 51 0.08 2.58 -19.09
CA GLN A 51 -1.23 2.92 -18.54
C GLN A 51 -2.37 2.06 -19.12
N ARG A 52 -2.05 1.06 -19.94
CA ARG A 52 -3.07 0.13 -20.45
C ARG A 52 -3.64 -0.71 -19.31
N ASP A 53 -4.90 -1.11 -19.45
CA ASP A 53 -5.45 -2.19 -18.63
C ASP A 53 -4.58 -3.44 -18.84
N ILE A 54 -4.22 -4.13 -17.76
CA ILE A 54 -3.34 -5.31 -17.81
C ILE A 54 -3.86 -6.40 -18.76
N HIS A 55 -5.18 -6.50 -18.94
CA HIS A 55 -5.80 -7.40 -19.93
C HIS A 55 -5.38 -7.09 -21.38
N MET A 56 -5.03 -5.83 -21.65
CA MET A 56 -4.66 -5.34 -22.96
C MET A 56 -3.13 -5.29 -23.17
N VAL A 57 -2.34 -5.66 -22.16
CA VAL A 57 -0.89 -5.68 -22.26
C VAL A 57 -0.44 -7.01 -22.83
N PRO A 58 0.15 -7.06 -24.05
CA PRO A 58 0.79 -8.26 -24.55
C PRO A 58 1.99 -8.64 -23.69
N VAL A 59 2.20 -9.92 -23.49
CA VAL A 59 3.32 -10.39 -22.65
C VAL A 59 4.69 -10.06 -23.22
N GLU A 60 4.77 -9.93 -24.53
CA GLU A 60 5.96 -9.55 -25.30
C GLU A 60 6.36 -8.09 -25.12
N ASP A 61 5.43 -7.21 -24.69
CA ASP A 61 5.72 -5.81 -24.38
C ASP A 61 6.41 -5.65 -23.02
N VAL A 62 6.34 -6.69 -22.16
CA VAL A 62 6.96 -6.67 -20.84
C VAL A 62 8.38 -7.23 -20.93
N PRO A 63 9.40 -6.45 -20.56
CA PRO A 63 10.78 -6.93 -20.62
C PRO A 63 10.97 -8.10 -19.65
N LYS A 64 11.89 -9.01 -20.00
CA LYS A 64 12.32 -10.07 -19.08
C LYS A 64 13.00 -9.43 -17.87
N THR A 65 12.56 -9.79 -16.68
CA THR A 65 13.06 -9.23 -15.43
C THR A 65 13.36 -10.34 -14.42
N ASP A 66 14.26 -10.02 -13.49
CA ASP A 66 14.62 -10.94 -12.41
C ASP A 66 13.50 -11.05 -11.37
N VAL A 67 12.75 -9.96 -11.18
CA VAL A 67 11.71 -9.85 -10.16
C VAL A 67 10.43 -9.29 -10.77
N ILE A 68 9.28 -9.86 -10.38
CA ILE A 68 7.96 -9.25 -10.57
C ILE A 68 7.39 -8.87 -9.22
N ILE A 69 6.88 -7.64 -9.11
CA ILE A 69 6.18 -7.16 -7.93
C ILE A 69 4.76 -6.73 -8.29
N GLY A 70 3.80 -6.91 -7.36
CA GLY A 70 2.42 -6.48 -7.61
C GLY A 70 1.53 -6.44 -6.37
N GLY A 71 0.86 -5.31 -6.19
CA GLY A 71 -0.20 -5.12 -5.20
C GLY A 71 -1.58 -5.24 -5.86
N PHE A 72 -2.01 -6.44 -6.20
CA PHE A 72 -3.27 -6.63 -6.92
C PHE A 72 -4.49 -6.31 -6.05
N PRO A 73 -5.59 -5.73 -6.62
CA PRO A 73 -6.77 -5.38 -5.84
C PRO A 73 -7.50 -6.62 -5.31
N CYS A 74 -7.91 -6.55 -4.01
CA CYS A 74 -8.72 -7.60 -3.38
C CYS A 74 -10.16 -7.52 -3.90
N GLN A 75 -10.43 -8.15 -5.02
CA GLN A 75 -11.78 -8.36 -5.52
C GLN A 75 -12.11 -9.85 -5.47
N ALA A 76 -13.40 -10.19 -5.26
CA ALA A 76 -13.83 -11.57 -5.15
C ALA A 76 -13.42 -12.37 -6.39
N PHE A 77 -12.65 -13.43 -6.21
CA PHE A 77 -12.41 -14.41 -7.25
C PHE A 77 -13.72 -15.18 -7.49
N SER A 78 -14.26 -15.10 -8.69
CA SER A 78 -15.34 -16.00 -9.09
C SER A 78 -14.74 -17.37 -9.40
N ILE A 79 -14.92 -18.33 -8.48
CA ILE A 79 -14.53 -19.75 -8.71
C ILE A 79 -15.20 -20.31 -9.97
N ALA A 80 -16.35 -19.75 -10.37
CA ALA A 80 -17.03 -20.10 -11.62
C ALA A 80 -16.19 -19.80 -12.86
N GLY A 81 -15.42 -18.70 -12.87
CA GLY A 81 -14.51 -18.36 -13.98
C GLY A 81 -13.35 -19.35 -14.11
N TYR A 82 -12.80 -19.84 -12.99
CA TYR A 82 -11.72 -20.82 -12.99
C TYR A 82 -12.08 -22.16 -13.64
N ARG A 83 -13.37 -22.61 -13.52
CA ARG A 83 -13.83 -23.88 -14.10
C ARG A 83 -14.28 -23.78 -15.56
N GLN A 84 -14.55 -22.59 -16.09
CA GLN A 84 -15.13 -22.38 -17.44
C GLN A 84 -14.11 -21.89 -18.49
N GLY A 85 -12.82 -21.71 -18.11
CA GLY A 85 -11.86 -21.11 -19.02
C GLY A 85 -12.21 -19.63 -19.32
N PHE A 86 -11.41 -18.93 -20.05
CA PHE A 86 -11.38 -17.49 -20.32
C PHE A 86 -12.69 -16.79 -20.78
N GLU A 87 -13.89 -17.35 -20.55
CA GLU A 87 -15.15 -16.83 -21.09
C GLU A 87 -16.08 -16.13 -20.08
N ASP A 88 -15.68 -15.85 -18.85
CA ASP A 88 -16.58 -15.16 -17.91
C ASP A 88 -16.59 -13.63 -18.13
N LYS A 89 -17.73 -13.13 -18.65
CA LYS A 89 -17.97 -11.74 -19.09
C LYS A 89 -18.10 -10.70 -17.95
N LYS A 90 -17.70 -10.99 -16.71
CA LYS A 90 -17.85 -10.07 -15.55
C LYS A 90 -16.58 -9.74 -14.77
N GLY A 91 -15.40 -9.99 -15.28
CA GLY A 91 -14.13 -9.30 -14.97
C GLY A 91 -13.72 -9.04 -13.52
N ARG A 92 -14.18 -9.81 -12.53
CA ARG A 92 -13.92 -9.50 -11.10
C ARG A 92 -13.18 -10.62 -10.35
N GLY A 93 -12.03 -10.90 -10.71
CA GLY A 93 -11.12 -11.92 -10.22
C GLY A 93 -9.98 -12.13 -11.20
N GLU A 94 -10.15 -11.51 -12.37
CA GLU A 94 -9.28 -11.65 -13.53
C GLU A 94 -7.91 -10.98 -13.33
N LEU A 95 -7.83 -9.89 -12.57
CA LEU A 95 -6.59 -9.12 -12.41
C LEU A 95 -5.45 -9.94 -11.79
N PHE A 96 -5.76 -10.84 -10.86
CA PHE A 96 -4.75 -11.76 -10.34
C PHE A 96 -4.30 -12.77 -11.40
N PHE A 97 -5.23 -13.31 -12.20
CA PHE A 97 -4.87 -14.25 -13.27
C PHE A 97 -4.08 -13.57 -14.40
N GLU A 98 -4.38 -12.30 -14.70
CA GLU A 98 -3.57 -11.51 -15.61
C GLU A 98 -2.15 -11.29 -15.08
N LEU A 99 -2.01 -11.03 -13.78
CA LEU A 99 -0.69 -10.98 -13.14
C LEU A 99 0.03 -12.33 -13.24
N MET A 100 -0.68 -13.46 -13.05
CA MET A 100 -0.09 -14.80 -13.23
C MET A 100 0.29 -15.07 -14.68
N ARG A 101 -0.46 -14.58 -15.67
CA ARG A 101 -0.09 -14.64 -17.08
C ARG A 101 1.25 -13.92 -17.35
N MET A 102 1.47 -12.77 -16.69
CA MET A 102 2.75 -12.05 -16.78
C MET A 102 3.88 -12.82 -16.09
N VAL A 103 3.62 -13.43 -14.94
CA VAL A 103 4.60 -14.28 -14.24
C VAL A 103 4.96 -15.51 -15.08
N GLU A 104 3.98 -16.19 -15.67
CA GLU A 104 4.19 -17.35 -16.53
C GLU A 104 5.05 -17.02 -17.75
N ALA A 105 4.75 -15.93 -18.42
CA ALA A 105 5.47 -15.49 -19.61
C ALA A 105 6.88 -14.98 -19.26
N ASN A 106 7.01 -14.21 -18.19
CA ASN A 106 8.29 -13.59 -17.79
C ASN A 106 9.24 -14.58 -17.12
N LYS A 107 8.70 -15.48 -16.29
CA LYS A 107 9.44 -16.47 -15.48
C LYS A 107 10.49 -15.82 -14.57
N PRO A 108 10.10 -14.79 -13.77
CA PRO A 108 11.05 -14.13 -12.89
C PRO A 108 11.65 -15.11 -11.88
N ARG A 109 12.86 -14.82 -11.40
CA ARG A 109 13.47 -15.59 -10.31
C ARG A 109 12.67 -15.47 -9.01
N VAL A 110 12.10 -14.26 -8.77
CA VAL A 110 11.29 -13.96 -7.58
C VAL A 110 10.03 -13.19 -7.96
N ALA A 111 8.92 -13.48 -7.29
CA ALA A 111 7.73 -12.64 -7.33
C ALA A 111 7.31 -12.25 -5.92
N LEU A 112 6.95 -10.97 -5.71
CA LEU A 112 6.37 -10.46 -4.47
C LEU A 112 4.96 -9.94 -4.73
N PHE A 113 4.00 -10.43 -3.96
CA PHE A 113 2.61 -9.96 -4.00
C PHE A 113 2.18 -9.40 -2.66
N GLU A 114 1.49 -8.26 -2.69
CA GLU A 114 0.90 -7.63 -1.50
C GLU A 114 -0.61 -7.61 -1.59
N ASN A 115 -1.27 -7.77 -0.44
CA ASN A 115 -2.71 -7.61 -0.36
C ASN A 115 -3.17 -7.31 1.08
N VAL A 116 -4.47 -7.07 1.26
CA VAL A 116 -5.05 -6.91 2.60
C VAL A 116 -4.96 -8.21 3.40
N LYS A 117 -4.75 -8.11 4.72
CA LYS A 117 -4.69 -9.24 5.66
C LYS A 117 -5.85 -10.24 5.49
N ASN A 118 -7.06 -9.73 5.22
CA ASN A 118 -8.25 -10.58 5.14
C ASN A 118 -8.28 -11.50 3.90
N LEU A 119 -7.32 -11.39 2.98
CA LEU A 119 -7.21 -12.26 1.81
C LEU A 119 -7.16 -13.74 2.21
N VAL A 120 -6.45 -14.07 3.31
CA VAL A 120 -6.31 -15.46 3.78
C VAL A 120 -7.66 -16.08 4.14
N GLY A 121 -8.55 -15.31 4.77
CA GLY A 121 -9.87 -15.77 5.19
C GLY A 121 -11.00 -15.48 4.19
N HIS A 122 -10.68 -14.78 3.10
CA HIS A 122 -11.68 -14.38 2.12
C HIS A 122 -12.32 -15.60 1.45
N ASP A 123 -13.65 -15.58 1.33
CA ASP A 123 -14.44 -16.70 0.79
C ASP A 123 -14.11 -18.04 1.45
N ASN A 124 -14.09 -18.07 2.79
CA ASN A 124 -13.72 -19.24 3.59
C ASN A 124 -12.34 -19.83 3.23
N GLY A 125 -11.39 -19.01 2.82
CA GLY A 125 -10.04 -19.39 2.41
C GLY A 125 -9.90 -19.81 0.94
N ASN A 126 -11.00 -19.89 0.19
CA ASN A 126 -10.95 -20.33 -1.21
C ASN A 126 -10.12 -19.40 -2.08
N THR A 127 -10.22 -18.09 -1.88
CA THR A 127 -9.43 -17.09 -2.63
C THR A 127 -7.94 -17.35 -2.47
N PHE A 128 -7.48 -17.52 -1.24
CA PHE A 128 -6.07 -17.74 -0.96
C PHE A 128 -5.58 -19.09 -1.48
N ARG A 129 -6.42 -20.14 -1.37
CA ARG A 129 -6.14 -21.46 -1.96
C ARG A 129 -5.91 -21.38 -3.47
N VAL A 130 -6.74 -20.64 -4.20
CA VAL A 130 -6.57 -20.43 -5.66
C VAL A 130 -5.25 -19.74 -5.97
N ILE A 131 -4.84 -18.73 -5.18
CA ILE A 131 -3.54 -18.08 -5.34
C ILE A 131 -2.39 -19.10 -5.20
N CYS A 132 -2.44 -19.92 -4.15
CA CYS A 132 -1.44 -20.97 -3.92
C CYS A 132 -1.40 -21.98 -5.08
N GLU A 133 -2.56 -22.47 -5.50
CA GLU A 133 -2.67 -23.42 -6.63
C GLU A 133 -2.09 -22.84 -7.94
N GLN A 134 -2.27 -21.55 -8.20
CA GLN A 134 -1.68 -20.92 -9.38
C GLN A 134 -0.16 -20.85 -9.31
N LEU A 135 0.40 -20.53 -8.15
CA LEU A 135 1.86 -20.53 -7.95
C LEU A 135 2.44 -21.95 -8.10
N ASP A 136 1.76 -22.96 -7.52
CA ASP A 136 2.14 -24.38 -7.68
C ASP A 136 2.12 -24.81 -9.16
N LEU A 137 1.06 -24.46 -9.90
CA LEU A 137 0.93 -24.77 -11.34
C LEU A 137 2.05 -24.13 -12.18
N LEU A 138 2.51 -22.92 -11.80
CA LEU A 138 3.62 -22.25 -12.47
C LEU A 138 4.99 -22.75 -11.99
N GLY A 139 5.02 -23.68 -11.03
CA GLY A 139 6.24 -24.28 -10.48
C GLY A 139 7.04 -23.31 -9.62
N TYR A 140 6.34 -22.45 -8.85
CA TYR A 140 6.96 -21.58 -7.85
C TYR A 140 6.84 -22.16 -6.45
N HIS A 141 7.90 -22.03 -5.68
CA HIS A 141 7.97 -22.32 -4.25
C HIS A 141 7.74 -21.03 -3.49
N TYR A 142 6.80 -20.99 -2.53
CA TYR A 142 6.39 -19.73 -1.91
C TYR A 142 6.21 -19.84 -0.41
N THR A 143 6.25 -18.69 0.23
CA THR A 143 5.92 -18.48 1.63
C THR A 143 5.12 -17.18 1.77
N TYR A 144 4.36 -17.05 2.84
CA TYR A 144 3.60 -15.84 3.10
C TYR A 144 3.57 -15.49 4.57
N GLN A 145 3.44 -14.20 4.86
CA GLN A 145 3.29 -13.69 6.22
C GLN A 145 2.45 -12.42 6.26
N VAL A 146 1.68 -12.25 7.34
CA VAL A 146 1.00 -10.99 7.64
C VAL A 146 1.91 -10.13 8.50
N LEU A 147 2.30 -8.97 7.99
CA LEU A 147 3.18 -8.03 8.67
C LEU A 147 2.43 -6.73 8.98
N ASN A 148 2.69 -6.16 10.18
CA ASN A 148 2.15 -4.88 10.59
C ASN A 148 3.22 -3.79 10.45
N ALA A 149 2.86 -2.65 9.86
CA ALA A 149 3.75 -1.51 9.69
C ALA A 149 4.45 -1.07 11.00
N MET A 150 3.75 -1.14 12.13
CA MET A 150 4.31 -0.82 13.45
C MET A 150 5.48 -1.73 13.84
N ASN A 151 5.32 -3.03 13.61
CA ASN A 151 6.22 -4.06 14.14
C ASN A 151 7.35 -4.42 13.18
N TYR A 152 7.16 -4.13 11.89
CA TYR A 152 8.10 -4.55 10.86
C TYR A 152 8.68 -3.40 10.05
N GLY A 153 8.04 -2.22 10.06
CA GLY A 153 8.50 -1.03 9.36
C GLY A 153 8.87 0.14 10.27
N ASN A 154 8.76 -0.02 11.60
CA ASN A 154 8.94 1.08 12.57
C ASN A 154 8.10 2.33 12.18
N MET A 155 6.89 2.12 11.68
CA MET A 155 5.99 3.22 11.31
C MET A 155 4.84 3.35 12.30
N ALA A 156 4.55 4.58 12.73
CA ALA A 156 3.44 4.84 13.66
C ALA A 156 2.07 4.69 12.97
N GLN A 157 1.86 3.54 12.31
CA GLN A 157 0.61 3.17 11.65
C GLN A 157 0.25 1.70 11.95
N ASN A 158 -0.97 1.47 12.42
CA ASN A 158 -1.50 0.12 12.53
C ASN A 158 -2.05 -0.32 11.16
N ARG A 159 -1.18 -0.94 10.35
CA ARG A 159 -1.50 -1.44 9.01
C ARG A 159 -0.99 -2.85 8.83
N GLU A 160 -1.90 -3.82 8.79
CA GLU A 160 -1.58 -5.22 8.55
C GLU A 160 -1.83 -5.56 7.07
N ARG A 161 -0.83 -6.18 6.44
CA ARG A 161 -0.89 -6.66 5.06
C ARG A 161 -0.30 -8.06 4.97
N ILE A 162 -0.87 -8.87 4.09
CA ILE A 162 -0.25 -10.13 3.69
C ILE A 162 0.75 -9.86 2.58
N TYR A 163 1.90 -10.47 2.70
CA TYR A 163 2.93 -10.52 1.68
C TYR A 163 3.16 -11.98 1.30
N ILE A 164 3.25 -12.25 0.00
CA ILE A 164 3.52 -13.57 -0.56
C ILE A 164 4.81 -13.42 -1.36
N VAL A 165 5.84 -14.18 -1.00
CA VAL A 165 7.11 -14.22 -1.74
C VAL A 165 7.22 -15.59 -2.41
N ALA A 166 7.37 -15.60 -3.71
CA ALA A 166 7.46 -16.81 -4.51
C ALA A 166 8.80 -16.84 -5.26
N PHE A 167 9.50 -17.96 -5.17
CA PHE A 167 10.80 -18.19 -5.78
C PHE A 167 10.69 -19.25 -6.87
N LYS A 168 11.43 -19.07 -7.97
CA LYS A 168 11.49 -20.06 -9.04
C LYS A 168 12.25 -21.30 -8.58
N ASP A 169 13.27 -21.11 -7.76
CA ASP A 169 14.13 -22.17 -7.25
C ASP A 169 13.84 -22.43 -5.76
N GLU A 170 13.67 -23.69 -5.39
CA GLU A 170 13.42 -24.10 -4.00
C GLU A 170 14.61 -23.76 -3.08
N GLU A 171 15.83 -23.77 -3.62
CA GLU A 171 17.04 -23.40 -2.89
C GLU A 171 16.98 -21.94 -2.40
N ASP A 172 16.47 -21.02 -3.23
CA ASP A 172 16.29 -19.61 -2.87
C ASP A 172 15.24 -19.47 -1.76
N LEU A 173 14.11 -20.20 -1.85
CA LEU A 173 13.12 -20.24 -0.77
C LEU A 173 13.71 -20.74 0.54
N ASN A 174 14.52 -21.79 0.50
CA ASN A 174 15.14 -22.36 1.71
C ASN A 174 16.15 -21.42 2.40
N LYS A 175 16.71 -20.47 1.66
CA LYS A 175 17.55 -19.38 2.20
C LYS A 175 16.76 -18.16 2.68
N PHE A 176 15.52 -18.01 2.22
CA PHE A 176 14.70 -16.84 2.56
C PHE A 176 14.20 -16.89 4.01
N HIS A 177 14.35 -15.79 4.72
CA HIS A 177 13.82 -15.61 6.06
C HIS A 177 13.01 -14.32 6.14
N TRP A 178 11.80 -14.39 6.68
CA TRP A 178 11.01 -13.20 6.95
C TRP A 178 11.75 -12.26 7.91
N PRO A 179 11.67 -10.94 7.71
CA PRO A 179 12.26 -9.99 8.64
C PRO A 179 11.70 -10.18 10.05
N LEU A 180 12.54 -10.06 11.08
CA LEU A 180 12.11 -10.12 12.46
C LEU A 180 11.36 -8.83 12.85
N SER A 181 10.48 -8.94 13.84
CA SER A 181 9.83 -7.75 14.41
C SER A 181 10.85 -6.82 15.08
N ILE A 182 10.57 -5.53 15.01
CA ILE A 182 11.39 -4.48 15.63
C ILE A 182 10.54 -3.61 16.54
N PRO A 183 11.12 -2.98 17.59
CA PRO A 183 10.42 -2.03 18.41
C PRO A 183 9.93 -0.83 17.62
N LEU A 184 8.71 -0.36 17.92
CA LEU A 184 8.22 0.90 17.39
C LEU A 184 8.85 2.07 18.17
N THR A 185 9.67 2.85 17.49
CA THR A 185 10.28 4.08 18.03
C THR A 185 9.76 5.34 17.38
N THR A 186 9.27 5.23 16.14
CA THR A 186 8.63 6.32 15.42
C THR A 186 7.29 6.67 16.07
N THR A 187 7.07 7.95 16.31
CA THR A 187 5.84 8.50 16.89
C THR A 187 5.02 9.24 15.82
N VAL A 188 3.79 9.60 16.15
CA VAL A 188 2.97 10.42 15.26
C VAL A 188 3.56 11.82 15.03
N LYS A 189 4.41 12.32 15.95
CA LYS A 189 5.12 13.61 15.80
C LYS A 189 6.21 13.58 14.73
N ASP A 190 6.77 12.41 14.45
CA ASP A 190 7.78 12.25 13.39
C ASP A 190 7.16 12.30 11.98
N ILE A 191 5.85 12.04 11.90
CA ILE A 191 5.08 11.89 10.67
C ILE A 191 4.23 13.13 10.38
N ILE A 192 3.61 13.71 11.41
CA ILE A 192 2.61 14.78 11.34
C ILE A 192 3.23 16.06 11.88
N ASP A 193 3.08 17.16 11.13
CA ASP A 193 3.53 18.48 11.58
C ASP A 193 2.49 19.11 12.51
N PHE A 194 2.75 19.05 13.81
CA PHE A 194 1.91 19.69 14.83
C PHE A 194 2.24 21.18 15.02
N GLU A 195 3.40 21.64 14.54
CA GLU A 195 3.91 22.99 14.77
C GLU A 195 3.64 23.95 13.61
N GLY A 196 3.57 23.45 12.39
CA GLY A 196 3.30 24.23 11.21
C GLY A 196 1.81 24.52 11.00
N LYS A 197 1.48 25.73 10.48
CA LYS A 197 0.16 26.02 9.97
C LYS A 197 0.05 25.43 8.55
N VAL A 198 -0.99 24.65 8.30
CA VAL A 198 -1.33 24.15 6.97
C VAL A 198 -2.44 25.00 6.34
N ASP A 199 -2.79 24.71 5.07
CA ASP A 199 -3.88 25.39 4.36
C ASP A 199 -5.21 25.30 5.17
N ASP A 200 -5.94 26.39 5.22
CA ASP A 200 -7.20 26.53 5.97
C ASP A 200 -8.28 25.52 5.55
N LYS A 201 -8.16 24.95 4.34
CA LYS A 201 -9.06 23.90 3.85
C LYS A 201 -9.04 22.64 4.72
N TYR A 202 -7.93 22.35 5.42
CA TYR A 202 -7.81 21.17 6.27
C TYR A 202 -8.45 21.33 7.64
N TYR A 203 -8.65 22.56 8.11
CA TYR A 203 -9.16 22.81 9.46
C TYR A 203 -10.67 22.61 9.56
N TYR A 204 -11.09 22.08 10.70
CA TYR A 204 -12.48 22.04 11.14
C TYR A 204 -12.78 23.34 11.89
N THR A 205 -13.78 24.07 11.43
CA THR A 205 -14.26 25.31 12.05
C THR A 205 -15.75 25.22 12.26
N GLU A 206 -16.26 26.02 13.16
CA GLU A 206 -17.69 26.10 13.41
C GLU A 206 -18.45 26.47 12.12
N GLY A 207 -19.54 25.76 11.83
CA GLY A 207 -20.37 25.99 10.63
C GLY A 207 -19.81 25.45 9.31
N LYS A 208 -18.53 25.01 9.24
CA LYS A 208 -17.94 24.49 8.00
C LYS A 208 -18.57 23.17 7.53
N TYR A 209 -18.97 22.33 8.46
CA TYR A 209 -19.59 21.03 8.18
C TYR A 209 -20.99 20.99 8.78
N LYS A 210 -21.92 20.29 8.13
CA LYS A 210 -23.28 20.09 8.64
C LYS A 210 -23.26 19.25 9.94
N GLY A 211 -24.16 19.59 10.86
CA GLY A 211 -24.33 18.90 12.15
C GLY A 211 -23.29 19.31 13.19
N ASP A 212 -23.18 18.51 14.25
CA ASP A 212 -22.39 18.82 15.44
C ASP A 212 -20.95 18.33 15.43
N ILE A 213 -20.40 17.97 14.26
CA ILE A 213 -19.06 17.39 14.14
C ILE A 213 -18.00 18.27 14.83
N TYR A 214 -18.03 19.58 14.62
CA TYR A 214 -17.06 20.49 15.22
C TYR A 214 -17.16 20.49 16.75
N LYS A 215 -18.37 20.57 17.31
CA LYS A 215 -18.61 20.51 18.76
C LYS A 215 -18.16 19.19 19.37
N LEU A 216 -18.45 18.07 18.67
CA LEU A 216 -18.02 16.73 19.10
C LEU A 216 -16.48 16.58 19.08
N LEU A 217 -15.82 17.17 18.09
CA LEU A 217 -14.34 17.17 18.01
C LEU A 217 -13.74 18.03 19.12
N VAL A 218 -14.27 19.22 19.37
CA VAL A 218 -13.82 20.11 20.46
C VAL A 218 -13.96 19.41 21.81
N GLU A 219 -15.12 18.82 22.08
CA GLU A 219 -15.34 18.08 23.34
C GLU A 219 -14.42 16.88 23.48
N ALA A 220 -14.23 16.09 22.42
CA ALA A 220 -13.36 14.91 22.45
C ALA A 220 -11.88 15.24 22.68
N THR A 221 -11.45 16.46 22.35
CA THR A 221 -10.06 16.88 22.40
C THR A 221 -9.77 17.92 23.48
N LYS A 222 -10.73 18.23 24.35
CA LYS A 222 -10.59 19.31 25.37
C LYS A 222 -9.42 19.04 26.33
N ASP A 223 -9.27 17.80 26.77
CA ASP A 223 -8.25 17.35 27.76
C ASP A 223 -7.03 16.72 27.10
N GLU A 224 -6.81 16.95 25.78
CA GLU A 224 -5.69 16.36 25.06
C GLU A 224 -4.36 16.94 25.54
N ASP A 225 -3.42 16.07 25.90
CA ASP A 225 -2.05 16.45 26.20
C ASP A 225 -1.31 16.72 24.88
N ILE A 226 -0.94 17.97 24.64
CA ILE A 226 -0.19 18.41 23.45
C ILE A 226 1.20 17.72 23.36
N ASN A 227 1.73 17.24 24.46
CA ASN A 227 2.99 16.51 24.47
C ASN A 227 2.84 15.06 23.95
N HIS A 228 1.62 14.51 24.06
CA HIS A 228 1.27 13.18 23.60
C HIS A 228 0.05 13.23 22.69
N PRO A 229 0.17 13.84 21.50
CA PRO A 229 -0.94 14.06 20.63
C PRO A 229 -1.57 12.75 20.15
N ALA A 230 -2.89 12.74 20.08
CA ALA A 230 -3.67 11.59 19.66
C ALA A 230 -4.23 11.75 18.23
N ILE A 231 -4.60 10.63 17.64
CA ILE A 231 -5.30 10.59 16.36
C ILE A 231 -6.79 10.33 16.65
N TYR A 232 -7.63 11.15 16.04
CA TYR A 232 -9.08 11.06 16.15
C TYR A 232 -9.72 10.67 14.84
N GLN A 233 -10.89 10.05 14.92
CA GLN A 233 -11.74 9.77 13.77
C GLN A 233 -13.20 10.10 14.13
N TRP A 234 -13.88 10.83 13.26
CA TRP A 234 -15.32 11.02 13.39
C TRP A 234 -16.08 9.78 12.90
N ARG A 235 -16.91 9.18 13.77
CA ARG A 235 -17.66 7.96 13.53
C ARG A 235 -19.17 8.22 13.42
N ARG A 236 -19.57 9.20 12.60
CA ARG A 236 -20.96 9.66 12.36
C ARG A 236 -21.65 10.24 13.59
N LYS A 237 -21.68 9.53 14.71
CA LYS A 237 -22.38 9.92 15.95
C LYS A 237 -21.45 10.30 17.09
N TYR A 238 -20.17 9.94 17.02
CA TYR A 238 -19.18 10.22 18.06
C TYR A 238 -17.79 10.37 17.46
N VAL A 239 -16.89 10.92 18.22
CA VAL A 239 -15.45 10.99 17.90
C VAL A 239 -14.74 9.87 18.64
N ARG A 240 -13.98 9.08 17.90
CA ARG A 240 -13.12 8.03 18.44
C ARG A 240 -11.70 8.53 18.53
N GLN A 241 -11.12 8.51 19.73
CA GLN A 241 -9.68 8.62 19.92
C GLN A 241 -9.03 7.26 19.62
N ASN A 242 -7.96 7.25 18.84
CA ASN A 242 -7.18 6.04 18.64
C ASN A 242 -6.25 5.80 19.84
N LYS A 243 -6.61 4.81 20.67
CA LYS A 243 -5.90 4.50 21.92
C LYS A 243 -4.52 3.86 21.70
N SER A 244 -4.21 3.41 20.48
CA SER A 244 -2.91 2.80 20.19
C SER A 244 -1.77 3.82 20.04
N GLY A 245 -2.06 5.13 20.04
CA GLY A 245 -1.06 6.18 19.84
C GLY A 245 -0.47 6.25 18.42
N VAL A 246 -1.04 5.51 17.48
CA VAL A 246 -0.58 5.47 16.08
C VAL A 246 -1.72 5.77 15.11
N VAL A 247 -1.39 6.09 13.88
CA VAL A 247 -2.36 6.29 12.79
C VAL A 247 -3.06 4.95 12.49
N PRO A 248 -4.39 4.89 12.40
CA PRO A 248 -5.08 3.71 11.91
C PRO A 248 -4.75 3.47 10.43
N THR A 249 -5.04 2.27 9.93
CA THR A 249 -4.84 1.94 8.50
C THR A 249 -5.45 3.03 7.61
N LEU A 250 -4.61 3.69 6.83
CA LEU A 250 -5.05 4.62 5.80
C LEU A 250 -5.79 3.87 4.69
N THR A 251 -6.90 4.44 4.23
CA THR A 251 -7.75 3.88 3.17
C THR A 251 -7.87 4.83 1.99
N ALA A 252 -8.20 4.29 0.82
CA ALA A 252 -8.33 5.08 -0.42
C ALA A 252 -9.32 6.26 -0.31
N ASN A 253 -10.38 6.11 0.49
CA ASN A 253 -11.44 7.10 0.61
C ASN A 253 -11.32 8.04 1.83
N GLN A 254 -10.18 8.06 2.51
CA GLN A 254 -10.03 8.87 3.73
C GLN A 254 -10.12 10.38 3.49
N GLY A 255 -9.87 10.86 2.27
CA GLY A 255 -9.90 12.28 1.92
C GLY A 255 -11.28 12.82 1.59
N GLU A 256 -12.26 11.96 1.30
CA GLU A 256 -13.60 12.32 0.84
C GLU A 256 -14.59 12.59 1.97
N GLY A 257 -14.12 12.58 3.22
CA GLY A 257 -14.96 12.68 4.41
C GLY A 257 -15.45 11.32 4.90
N GLY A 258 -16.10 11.31 6.05
CA GLY A 258 -16.62 10.10 6.68
C GLY A 258 -15.68 9.50 7.72
N HIS A 259 -15.82 8.21 8.01
CA HIS A 259 -15.30 7.62 9.26
C HIS A 259 -13.80 7.35 9.27
N ASN A 260 -13.15 7.39 8.12
CA ASN A 260 -11.74 7.00 7.96
C ASN A 260 -10.78 8.19 7.98
N VAL A 261 -11.30 9.41 7.99
CA VAL A 261 -10.47 10.62 8.04
C VAL A 261 -9.76 10.70 9.39
N CYS A 262 -8.44 10.76 9.35
CA CYS A 262 -7.60 10.98 10.52
C CYS A 262 -7.54 12.47 10.85
N ILE A 263 -7.90 12.81 12.09
CA ILE A 263 -8.01 14.18 12.60
C ILE A 263 -7.04 14.33 13.76
N VAL A 264 -6.37 15.47 13.80
CA VAL A 264 -5.40 15.85 14.85
C VAL A 264 -5.74 17.22 15.40
N LYS A 265 -5.38 17.44 16.66
CA LYS A 265 -5.39 18.76 17.28
C LYS A 265 -4.01 19.37 17.22
N THR A 266 -3.91 20.59 16.74
CA THR A 266 -2.66 21.37 16.68
C THR A 266 -2.87 22.69 17.40
N LYS A 267 -1.80 23.47 17.59
CA LYS A 267 -1.93 24.82 18.16
C LYS A 267 -2.77 25.77 17.29
N TYR A 268 -2.99 25.45 16.02
CA TYR A 268 -3.82 26.24 15.11
C TYR A 268 -5.27 25.74 15.03
N GLY A 269 -5.60 24.64 15.70
CA GLY A 269 -6.94 24.08 15.74
C GLY A 269 -6.99 22.60 15.30
N LEU A 270 -8.22 22.12 15.18
CA LEU A 270 -8.52 20.76 14.75
C LEU A 270 -8.43 20.65 13.23
N ARG A 271 -7.71 19.70 12.73
CA ARG A 271 -7.57 19.51 11.30
C ARG A 271 -7.46 18.04 10.89
N LYS A 272 -7.77 17.73 9.65
CA LYS A 272 -7.42 16.45 9.06
C LYS A 272 -5.92 16.42 8.70
N MET A 273 -5.36 15.23 8.66
CA MET A 273 -4.02 15.03 8.10
C MET A 273 -3.99 15.51 6.65
N THR A 274 -2.88 16.09 6.24
CA THR A 274 -2.64 16.47 4.84
C THR A 274 -2.27 15.26 3.99
N PRO A 275 -2.40 15.31 2.65
CA PRO A 275 -1.92 14.25 1.79
C PRO A 275 -0.45 13.90 2.03
N ARG A 276 0.43 14.91 2.19
CA ARG A 276 1.85 14.70 2.50
C ARG A 276 2.05 13.87 3.77
N GLU A 277 1.35 14.19 4.84
CA GLU A 277 1.42 13.43 6.09
C GLU A 277 0.92 11.98 5.92
N CYS A 278 -0.03 11.76 5.02
CA CYS A 278 -0.47 10.41 4.67
C CYS A 278 0.63 9.62 3.94
N PHE A 279 1.36 10.25 3.02
CA PHE A 279 2.54 9.63 2.40
C PHE A 279 3.66 9.38 3.42
N ASN A 280 3.94 10.34 4.30
CA ASN A 280 4.90 10.15 5.39
C ASN A 280 4.51 8.96 6.30
N THR A 281 3.20 8.78 6.55
CA THR A 281 2.67 7.65 7.35
C THR A 281 2.94 6.30 6.69
N GLN A 282 3.03 6.25 5.37
CA GLN A 282 3.42 5.05 4.61
C GLN A 282 4.94 4.89 4.50
N GLY A 283 5.71 5.83 5.04
CA GLY A 283 7.17 5.79 5.02
C GLY A 283 7.81 6.32 3.74
N PHE A 284 7.04 7.02 2.90
CA PHE A 284 7.67 7.73 1.76
C PHE A 284 8.59 8.84 2.27
N PRO A 285 9.76 9.05 1.64
CA PRO A 285 10.67 10.14 1.98
C PRO A 285 9.99 11.52 1.88
N LYS A 286 10.46 12.49 2.68
CA LYS A 286 9.88 13.84 2.69
C LYS A 286 10.01 14.56 1.35
N ASP A 287 11.02 14.22 0.58
CA ASP A 287 11.32 14.74 -0.76
C ASP A 287 10.64 13.94 -1.89
N TYR A 288 9.91 12.87 -1.58
CA TYR A 288 9.10 12.15 -2.56
C TYR A 288 8.10 13.11 -3.20
N LYS A 289 8.19 13.28 -4.51
CA LYS A 289 7.46 14.32 -5.24
C LYS A 289 5.99 13.98 -5.36
N LEU A 290 5.12 14.94 -5.03
CA LEU A 290 3.68 14.84 -5.23
C LEU A 290 3.27 15.85 -6.32
N PRO A 291 2.56 15.43 -7.37
CA PRO A 291 2.10 16.32 -8.43
C PRO A 291 0.99 17.26 -7.95
N LYS A 292 0.71 18.29 -8.74
CA LYS A 292 -0.42 19.21 -8.50
C LYS A 292 -1.74 18.51 -8.87
N GLN A 293 -2.25 17.70 -7.97
CA GLN A 293 -3.53 17.00 -8.10
C GLN A 293 -4.48 17.42 -6.97
N SER A 294 -5.75 17.02 -7.09
CA SER A 294 -6.69 17.22 -5.98
C SER A 294 -6.29 16.38 -4.76
N ASP A 295 -6.56 16.92 -3.56
CA ASP A 295 -6.29 16.19 -2.31
C ASP A 295 -6.96 14.82 -2.28
N ALA A 296 -8.18 14.68 -2.82
CA ALA A 296 -8.89 13.40 -2.87
C ALA A 296 -8.09 12.32 -3.61
N ARG A 297 -7.45 12.68 -4.73
CA ARG A 297 -6.58 11.79 -5.49
C ARG A 297 -5.32 11.40 -4.73
N LEU A 298 -4.65 12.38 -4.12
CA LEU A 298 -3.46 12.13 -3.32
C LEU A 298 -3.77 11.27 -2.08
N TYR A 299 -4.91 11.50 -1.41
CA TYR A 299 -5.37 10.63 -0.33
C TYR A 299 -5.65 9.20 -0.80
N LYS A 300 -6.27 9.05 -1.97
CA LYS A 300 -6.52 7.74 -2.59
C LYS A 300 -5.20 7.02 -2.85
N GLN A 301 -4.23 7.70 -3.42
CA GLN A 301 -2.89 7.16 -3.71
C GLN A 301 -2.17 6.71 -2.44
N ALA A 302 -2.13 7.55 -1.40
CA ALA A 302 -1.51 7.21 -0.12
C ALA A 302 -2.21 6.01 0.55
N GLY A 303 -3.56 5.96 0.50
CA GLY A 303 -4.35 4.88 1.09
C GLY A 303 -4.17 3.54 0.38
N ASN A 304 -4.05 3.55 -0.95
CA ASN A 304 -3.81 2.36 -1.77
C ASN A 304 -2.36 1.88 -1.72
N SER A 305 -1.43 2.74 -1.31
CA SER A 305 -0.01 2.39 -1.26
C SER A 305 0.31 1.45 -0.10
N VAL A 306 1.55 1.07 -0.01
CA VAL A 306 2.14 0.16 0.98
C VAL A 306 2.98 0.90 2.01
N CYS A 307 3.35 0.22 3.10
CA CYS A 307 4.37 0.71 4.01
C CYS A 307 5.76 0.43 3.41
N VAL A 308 6.41 1.45 2.90
CA VAL A 308 7.71 1.36 2.20
C VAL A 308 8.79 0.67 3.05
N PRO A 309 8.98 1.01 4.35
CA PRO A 309 10.00 0.33 5.18
C PRO A 309 9.75 -1.17 5.38
N VAL A 310 8.50 -1.64 5.36
CA VAL A 310 8.21 -3.08 5.42
C VAL A 310 8.66 -3.75 4.13
N ILE A 311 8.36 -3.14 2.98
CA ILE A 311 8.80 -3.64 1.66
C ILE A 311 10.31 -3.68 1.59
N ASN A 312 11.00 -2.63 2.02
CA ASN A 312 12.46 -2.58 2.01
C ASN A 312 13.07 -3.76 2.77
N ARG A 313 12.60 -4.05 3.98
CA ARG A 313 13.08 -5.18 4.78
C ARG A 313 12.77 -6.55 4.17
N ILE A 314 11.64 -6.69 3.47
CA ILE A 314 11.35 -7.92 2.70
C ILE A 314 12.30 -8.03 1.51
N ALA A 315 12.55 -6.92 0.82
CA ALA A 315 13.47 -6.87 -0.32
C ALA A 315 14.92 -7.19 0.08
N GLU A 316 15.38 -6.72 1.26
CA GLU A 316 16.67 -7.12 1.84
C GLU A 316 16.74 -8.63 2.08
N SER A 317 15.69 -9.22 2.68
CA SER A 317 15.61 -10.67 2.90
C SER A 317 15.59 -11.46 1.57
N ILE A 318 14.88 -10.97 0.55
CA ILE A 318 14.90 -11.54 -0.80
C ILE A 318 16.32 -11.47 -1.38
N LEU A 319 16.98 -10.31 -1.27
CA LEU A 319 18.33 -10.10 -1.77
C LEU A 319 19.34 -11.08 -1.12
N GLU A 320 19.22 -11.32 0.18
CA GLU A 320 20.05 -12.31 0.88
C GLU A 320 19.84 -13.74 0.34
N ALA A 321 18.60 -14.09 0.04
CA ALA A 321 18.25 -15.43 -0.46
C ALA A 321 18.77 -15.69 -1.88
N ILE A 322 18.80 -14.66 -2.74
CA ILE A 322 19.14 -14.80 -4.16
C ILE A 322 20.60 -14.42 -4.51
N LYS A 323 21.39 -14.03 -3.53
CA LYS A 323 22.85 -13.86 -3.70
C LYS A 323 23.55 -15.21 -3.66
#